data_6501db74b3c8ad58d54ec7631323aaad
#
_entry.id   6501db74b3c8ad58d54ec7631323aaad
#
_cell.length_a   1.000
_cell.length_b   1.000
_cell.length_c   1.000
_cell.angle_alpha   90.00
_cell.angle_beta   90.00
_cell.angle_gamma   90.00
#
_symmetry.space_group_name_H-M   'P 1'
#
loop_
_entity.id
_entity.type
_entity.pdbx_description
1 polymer ?
#
loop_
_entity_poly.entity_id
_entity_poly.type
_entity_poly.pdbx_seq_one_letter_code
_entity_poly.pdbx_strand_id
1 'polypeptide(L)'
;MTRPLFVALDGPKGVGKTSLLEAITEVLRADNQKVIRLCEKKSDPFRGETMQLVNRLVRHPDRNLELEVCQRLADSRRWISQHVLTKQPADSIILIDRWYPSDAAFRRIVPFAEILQLNIDRNVQVPDLHVGVVTAAEISWARAGARRRGLSSTVLRGLEEHVACTEAFELAAADQGWFLCRNEGTIEEATGRVVGEINRVVNRLRGHSIGPRR
;
A
#
# COMPACT_ATOMS: atom_id res chain seq x y z
N MET A 1 -8.78 15.46 15.54
CA MET A 1 -9.34 14.35 14.73
C MET A 1 -10.03 13.37 15.68
N THR A 2 -11.13 12.78 15.28
CA THR A 2 -11.88 11.78 16.09
C THR A 2 -11.35 10.35 15.92
N ARG A 3 -10.50 10.14 14.93
CA ARG A 3 -9.81 8.87 14.63
C ARG A 3 -8.43 9.16 14.02
N PRO A 4 -7.51 8.17 14.01
CA PRO A 4 -6.22 8.33 13.34
C PRO A 4 -6.39 8.59 11.85
N LEU A 5 -5.47 9.35 11.25
CA LEU A 5 -5.32 9.45 9.81
C LEU A 5 -4.66 8.16 9.30
N PHE A 6 -5.29 7.50 8.33
CA PHE A 6 -4.78 6.27 7.76
C PHE A 6 -4.24 6.47 6.34
N VAL A 7 -2.96 6.25 6.15
CA VAL A 7 -2.23 6.41 4.88
C VAL A 7 -1.61 5.08 4.47
N ALA A 8 -1.89 4.62 3.27
CA ALA A 8 -1.28 3.43 2.69
C ALA A 8 -0.27 3.80 1.60
N LEU A 9 0.92 3.20 1.65
CA LEU A 9 1.93 3.30 0.61
C LEU A 9 1.99 1.99 -0.18
N ASP A 10 1.58 2.05 -1.43
CA ASP A 10 1.48 0.90 -2.33
C ASP A 10 2.37 1.09 -3.57
N GLY A 11 2.57 0.03 -4.33
CA GLY A 11 3.32 0.10 -5.58
C GLY A 11 4.13 -1.16 -5.88
N PRO A 12 4.70 -1.26 -7.08
CA PRO A 12 5.51 -2.38 -7.53
C PRO A 12 6.75 -2.64 -6.65
N LYS A 13 7.46 -3.71 -6.95
CA LYS A 13 8.71 -4.03 -6.25
C LYS A 13 9.83 -3.10 -6.74
N GLY A 14 10.72 -2.69 -5.86
CA GLY A 14 11.89 -1.89 -6.26
C GLY A 14 11.70 -0.37 -6.33
N VAL A 15 10.46 0.13 -6.31
CA VAL A 15 10.15 1.57 -6.43
C VAL A 15 10.59 2.44 -5.25
N GLY A 16 11.19 1.87 -4.18
CA GLY A 16 11.73 2.64 -3.06
C GLY A 16 10.76 2.89 -1.90
N LYS A 17 9.60 2.21 -1.83
CA LYS A 17 8.60 2.42 -0.75
C LYS A 17 9.16 2.42 0.67
N THR A 18 10.03 1.48 1.00
CA THR A 18 10.59 1.36 2.36
C THR A 18 11.42 2.60 2.74
N SER A 19 12.30 3.04 1.85
CA SER A 19 13.12 4.24 2.07
C SER A 19 12.25 5.49 2.16
N LEU A 20 11.24 5.60 1.29
CA LEU A 20 10.30 6.71 1.30
C LEU A 20 9.47 6.73 2.60
N LEU A 21 9.00 5.56 3.06
CA LEU A 21 8.27 5.43 4.31
C LEU A 21 9.11 5.84 5.53
N GLU A 22 10.40 5.50 5.52
CA GLU A 22 11.36 5.91 6.55
C GLU A 22 11.53 7.43 6.57
N ALA A 23 11.82 8.03 5.43
CA ALA A 23 12.01 9.47 5.30
C ALA A 23 10.75 10.27 5.66
N ILE A 24 9.56 9.85 5.20
CA ILE A 24 8.28 10.45 5.58
C ILE A 24 8.08 10.39 7.11
N THR A 25 8.40 9.25 7.72
CA THR A 25 8.25 9.06 9.16
C THR A 25 9.15 10.02 9.94
N GLU A 26 10.38 10.22 9.51
CA GLU A 26 11.35 11.12 10.14
C GLU A 26 10.88 12.57 10.05
N VAL A 27 10.47 13.03 8.86
CA VAL A 27 9.95 14.40 8.67
C VAL A 27 8.72 14.67 9.52
N LEU A 28 7.72 13.77 9.48
CA LEU A 28 6.49 13.98 10.25
C LEU A 28 6.75 13.96 11.77
N ARG A 29 7.71 13.15 12.25
CA ARG A 29 8.10 13.14 13.67
C ARG A 29 8.87 14.40 14.07
N ALA A 30 9.73 14.93 13.19
CA ALA A 30 10.41 16.21 13.40
C ALA A 30 9.38 17.37 13.52
N ASP A 31 8.26 17.27 12.81
CA ASP A 31 7.11 18.19 12.91
C ASP A 31 6.17 17.86 14.09
N ASN A 32 6.65 17.10 15.09
CA ASN A 32 5.91 16.70 16.29
C ASN A 32 4.62 15.92 16.02
N GLN A 33 4.51 15.24 14.86
CA GLN A 33 3.38 14.38 14.59
C GLN A 33 3.61 12.98 15.24
N LYS A 34 2.53 12.42 15.79
CA LYS A 34 2.55 11.06 16.30
C LYS A 34 2.39 10.07 15.16
N VAL A 35 3.47 9.44 14.74
CA VAL A 35 3.49 8.53 13.58
C VAL A 35 3.63 7.09 14.01
N ILE A 36 2.72 6.25 13.54
CA ILE A 36 2.68 4.79 13.75
C ILE A 36 2.95 4.10 12.42
N ARG A 37 4.02 3.33 12.36
CA ARG A 37 4.36 2.53 11.17
C ARG A 37 3.83 1.11 11.32
N LEU A 38 3.08 0.67 10.32
CA LEU A 38 2.58 -0.69 10.21
C LEU A 38 3.09 -1.32 8.92
N CYS A 39 3.03 -2.64 8.87
CA CYS A 39 3.32 -3.42 7.67
C CYS A 39 2.28 -4.52 7.57
N GLU A 40 1.48 -4.54 6.50
CA GLU A 40 0.44 -5.55 6.28
C GLU A 40 0.96 -6.97 6.55
N LYS A 41 2.09 -7.29 5.92
CA LYS A 41 2.73 -8.61 6.06
C LYS A 41 3.07 -9.00 7.51
N LYS A 42 3.46 -8.04 8.36
CA LYS A 42 3.82 -8.30 9.76
C LYS A 42 2.60 -8.32 10.67
N SER A 43 1.54 -7.63 10.26
CA SER A 43 0.29 -7.52 11.01
C SER A 43 -0.72 -8.63 10.65
N ASP A 44 -0.47 -9.40 9.59
CA ASP A 44 -1.33 -10.48 9.11
C ASP A 44 -1.28 -11.68 10.07
N PRO A 45 -2.37 -11.99 10.81
CA PRO A 45 -2.41 -13.12 11.73
C PRO A 45 -2.45 -14.47 11.01
N PHE A 46 -2.84 -14.47 9.72
CA PHE A 46 -2.97 -15.65 8.88
C PHE A 46 -1.79 -15.82 7.91
N ARG A 47 -0.67 -15.17 8.20
CA ARG A 47 0.49 -15.10 7.30
C ARG A 47 0.97 -16.46 6.78
N GLY A 48 0.95 -17.48 7.64
CA GLY A 48 1.35 -18.85 7.27
C GLY A 48 0.46 -19.44 6.17
N GLU A 49 -0.84 -19.37 6.35
CA GLU A 49 -1.85 -19.86 5.40
C GLU A 49 -1.80 -19.05 4.09
N THR A 50 -1.75 -17.73 4.19
CA THR A 50 -1.62 -16.83 3.03
C THR A 50 -0.41 -17.21 2.18
N MET A 51 0.74 -17.51 2.81
CA MET A 51 1.95 -17.91 2.08
C MET A 51 1.84 -19.29 1.43
N GLN A 52 1.15 -20.24 2.06
CA GLN A 52 0.90 -21.54 1.46
C GLN A 52 0.06 -21.41 0.17
N LEU A 53 -1.01 -20.62 0.21
CA LEU A 53 -1.85 -20.32 -0.95
C LEU A 53 -1.06 -19.61 -2.06
N VAL A 54 -0.28 -18.58 -1.73
CA VAL A 54 0.58 -17.89 -2.70
C VAL A 54 1.59 -18.83 -3.34
N ASN A 55 2.22 -19.72 -2.57
CA ASN A 55 3.18 -20.69 -3.10
C ASN A 55 2.51 -21.73 -4.03
N ARG A 56 1.26 -22.11 -3.75
CA ARG A 56 0.47 -22.96 -4.64
C ARG A 56 0.14 -22.22 -5.94
N LEU A 57 -0.33 -20.98 -5.86
CA LEU A 57 -0.67 -20.13 -7.01
C LEU A 57 0.54 -19.92 -7.95
N VAL A 58 1.74 -19.74 -7.38
CA VAL A 58 2.97 -19.59 -8.17
C VAL A 58 3.32 -20.86 -8.96
N ARG A 59 3.06 -22.03 -8.39
CA ARG A 59 3.34 -23.33 -9.04
C ARG A 59 2.28 -23.68 -10.07
N HIS A 60 1.04 -23.37 -9.79
CA HIS A 60 -0.13 -23.69 -10.59
C HIS A 60 -1.04 -22.47 -10.71
N PRO A 61 -0.73 -21.52 -11.62
CA PRO A 61 -1.56 -20.33 -11.83
C PRO A 61 -2.95 -20.75 -12.30
N ASP A 62 -3.96 -20.41 -11.50
CA ASP A 62 -5.36 -20.70 -11.74
C ASP A 62 -6.23 -19.57 -11.17
N ARG A 63 -7.35 -19.24 -11.84
CA ARG A 63 -8.25 -18.15 -11.43
C ARG A 63 -8.86 -18.38 -10.06
N ASN A 64 -9.31 -19.62 -9.80
CA ASN A 64 -9.98 -19.90 -8.52
C ASN A 64 -8.98 -19.81 -7.37
N LEU A 65 -7.76 -20.29 -7.58
CA LEU A 65 -6.68 -20.21 -6.60
C LEU A 65 -6.23 -18.75 -6.38
N GLU A 66 -6.15 -17.94 -7.44
CA GLU A 66 -5.84 -16.51 -7.28
C GLU A 66 -6.97 -15.78 -6.51
N LEU A 67 -8.22 -16.11 -6.79
CA LEU A 67 -9.37 -15.58 -6.05
C LEU A 67 -9.33 -16.00 -4.57
N GLU A 68 -8.98 -17.26 -4.26
CA GLU A 68 -8.79 -17.75 -2.89
C GLU A 68 -7.70 -16.96 -2.15
N VAL A 69 -6.59 -16.65 -2.84
CA VAL A 69 -5.54 -15.76 -2.30
C VAL A 69 -6.08 -14.35 -2.02
N CYS A 70 -6.85 -13.78 -2.94
CA CYS A 70 -7.45 -12.46 -2.77
C CYS A 70 -8.44 -12.42 -1.58
N GLN A 71 -9.27 -13.46 -1.45
CA GLN A 71 -10.20 -13.61 -0.33
C GLN A 71 -9.45 -13.71 1.00
N ARG A 72 -8.42 -14.54 1.08
CA ARG A 72 -7.60 -14.69 2.29
C ARG A 72 -6.92 -13.38 2.69
N LEU A 73 -6.38 -12.63 1.72
CA LEU A 73 -5.80 -11.31 1.97
C LEU A 73 -6.84 -10.28 2.44
N ALA A 74 -8.04 -10.29 1.86
CA ALA A 74 -9.11 -9.41 2.28
C ALA A 74 -9.58 -9.73 3.72
N ASP A 75 -9.65 -11.02 4.10
CA ASP A 75 -9.96 -11.44 5.47
C ASP A 75 -8.87 -10.99 6.46
N SER A 76 -7.60 -11.08 6.08
CA SER A 76 -6.48 -10.57 6.88
C SER A 76 -6.58 -9.05 7.09
N ARG A 77 -6.89 -8.29 6.04
CA ARG A 77 -7.07 -6.84 6.11
C ARG A 77 -8.27 -6.45 6.95
N ARG A 78 -9.38 -7.18 6.84
CA ARG A 78 -10.53 -7.01 7.74
C ARG A 78 -10.11 -7.17 9.20
N TRP A 79 -9.37 -8.22 9.51
CA TRP A 79 -8.88 -8.46 10.87
C TRP A 79 -7.96 -7.32 11.33
N ILE A 80 -7.00 -6.89 10.51
CA ILE A 80 -6.11 -5.76 10.80
C ILE A 80 -6.92 -4.48 11.01
N SER A 81 -7.92 -4.23 10.17
CA SER A 81 -8.81 -3.07 10.31
C SER A 81 -9.48 -3.04 11.67
N GLN A 82 -10.04 -4.18 12.11
CA GLN A 82 -10.82 -4.28 13.33
C GLN A 82 -9.97 -4.37 14.61
N HIS A 83 -8.79 -4.99 14.56
CA HIS A 83 -8.02 -5.32 15.74
C HIS A 83 -6.72 -4.53 15.90
N VAL A 84 -6.24 -3.90 14.83
CA VAL A 84 -4.99 -3.13 14.82
C VAL A 84 -5.26 -1.65 14.58
N LEU A 85 -5.90 -1.30 13.45
CA LEU A 85 -6.09 0.11 13.07
C LEU A 85 -7.01 0.86 14.05
N THR A 86 -8.12 0.26 14.46
CA THR A 86 -9.07 0.87 15.41
C THR A 86 -8.50 1.10 16.81
N LYS A 87 -7.43 0.40 17.18
CA LYS A 87 -6.77 0.56 18.47
C LYS A 87 -5.72 1.66 18.52
N GLN A 88 -5.45 2.29 17.37
CA GLN A 88 -4.46 3.35 17.32
C GLN A 88 -5.02 4.68 17.86
N PRO A 89 -4.17 5.50 18.52
CA PRO A 89 -4.60 6.77 19.07
C PRO A 89 -5.18 7.72 18.01
N ALA A 90 -6.28 8.40 18.32
CA ALA A 90 -7.00 9.28 17.40
C ALA A 90 -6.15 10.45 16.87
N ASP A 91 -5.13 10.87 17.61
CA ASP A 91 -4.22 11.96 17.28
C ASP A 91 -3.02 11.51 16.41
N SER A 92 -2.99 10.25 16.00
CA SER A 92 -1.86 9.68 15.25
C SER A 92 -2.09 9.65 13.73
N ILE A 93 -0.97 9.56 13.00
CA ILE A 93 -0.91 9.24 11.58
C ILE A 93 -0.42 7.81 11.45
N ILE A 94 -1.23 6.94 10.89
CA ILE A 94 -0.86 5.56 10.58
C ILE A 94 -0.30 5.51 9.17
N LEU A 95 0.94 5.05 9.03
CA LEU A 95 1.57 4.76 7.74
C LEU A 95 1.71 3.25 7.58
N ILE A 96 1.03 2.64 6.62
CA ILE A 96 1.13 1.21 6.36
C ILE A 96 1.93 0.93 5.08
N ASP A 97 2.89 -0.01 5.19
CA ASP A 97 3.60 -0.55 4.02
C ASP A 97 2.75 -1.67 3.41
N ARG A 98 2.15 -1.35 2.28
CA ARG A 98 1.18 -2.12 1.49
C ARG A 98 -0.20 -2.25 2.13
N TRP A 99 -1.17 -2.20 1.23
CA TRP A 99 -2.57 -2.47 1.47
C TRP A 99 -3.19 -3.08 0.20
N TYR A 100 -4.51 -3.17 0.08
CA TYR A 100 -5.14 -3.80 -1.09
C TYR A 100 -4.75 -3.19 -2.45
N PRO A 101 -4.38 -1.90 -2.60
CA PRO A 101 -3.90 -1.40 -3.88
C PRO A 101 -2.68 -2.14 -4.43
N SER A 102 -1.84 -2.72 -3.57
CA SER A 102 -0.71 -3.54 -4.03
C SER A 102 -1.14 -4.74 -4.86
N ASP A 103 -2.36 -5.25 -4.69
CA ASP A 103 -2.85 -6.40 -5.47
C ASP A 103 -3.00 -6.07 -6.96
N ALA A 104 -3.24 -4.79 -7.33
CA ALA A 104 -3.23 -4.35 -8.72
C ALA A 104 -1.91 -4.68 -9.43
N ALA A 105 -0.79 -4.62 -8.69
CA ALA A 105 0.52 -4.96 -9.23
C ALA A 105 0.85 -6.46 -9.22
N PHE A 106 0.17 -7.28 -8.42
CA PHE A 106 0.59 -8.66 -8.16
C PHE A 106 -0.42 -9.73 -8.56
N ARG A 107 -1.66 -9.33 -8.88
CA ARG A 107 -2.69 -10.24 -9.39
C ARG A 107 -2.80 -10.08 -10.90
N ARG A 108 -3.02 -11.19 -11.60
CA ARG A 108 -2.97 -11.22 -13.06
C ARG A 108 -4.25 -11.71 -13.69
N ILE A 109 -4.96 -12.60 -13.01
CA ILE A 109 -6.11 -13.33 -13.55
C ILE A 109 -7.39 -12.70 -13.01
N VAL A 110 -7.42 -12.36 -11.71
CA VAL A 110 -8.54 -11.68 -11.07
C VAL A 110 -8.43 -10.18 -11.33
N PRO A 111 -9.44 -9.54 -11.96
CA PRO A 111 -9.44 -8.10 -12.21
C PRO A 111 -9.37 -7.30 -10.91
N PHE A 112 -8.66 -6.16 -10.94
CA PHE A 112 -8.52 -5.32 -9.73
C PHE A 112 -9.87 -4.83 -9.19
N ALA A 113 -10.83 -4.54 -10.06
CA ALA A 113 -12.18 -4.15 -9.65
C ALA A 113 -12.87 -5.22 -8.77
N GLU A 114 -12.69 -6.51 -9.09
CA GLU A 114 -13.20 -7.63 -8.29
C GLU A 114 -12.47 -7.71 -6.94
N ILE A 115 -11.15 -7.50 -6.93
CA ILE A 115 -10.35 -7.46 -5.70
C ILE A 115 -10.78 -6.28 -4.81
N LEU A 116 -11.02 -5.12 -5.40
CA LEU A 116 -11.51 -3.95 -4.68
C LEU A 116 -12.86 -4.24 -4.03
N GLN A 117 -13.79 -4.82 -4.79
CA GLN A 117 -15.11 -5.19 -4.29
C GLN A 117 -15.02 -6.20 -3.12
N LEU A 118 -14.14 -7.20 -3.23
CA LEU A 118 -13.88 -8.15 -2.14
C LEU A 118 -13.44 -7.47 -0.83
N ASN A 119 -12.63 -6.41 -0.91
CA ASN A 119 -12.20 -5.66 0.28
C ASN A 119 -13.34 -4.79 0.83
N ILE A 120 -14.14 -4.17 -0.04
CA ILE A 120 -15.32 -3.37 0.34
C ILE A 120 -16.35 -4.26 1.06
N ASP A 121 -16.72 -5.40 0.49
CA ASP A 121 -17.70 -6.34 1.04
C ASP A 121 -17.31 -6.88 2.42
N ARG A 122 -16.00 -6.93 2.70
CA ARG A 122 -15.45 -7.33 3.99
C ARG A 122 -15.28 -6.20 4.99
N ASN A 123 -15.69 -4.98 4.63
CA ASN A 123 -15.50 -3.79 5.47
C ASN A 123 -14.01 -3.56 5.84
N VAL A 124 -13.11 -3.81 4.89
CA VAL A 124 -11.70 -3.43 5.05
C VAL A 124 -11.61 -1.92 5.11
N GLN A 125 -10.88 -1.39 6.08
CA GLN A 125 -10.74 0.05 6.25
C GLN A 125 -10.06 0.67 5.02
N VAL A 126 -10.75 1.65 4.42
CA VAL A 126 -10.23 2.43 3.31
C VAL A 126 -9.27 3.49 3.85
N PRO A 127 -8.05 3.60 3.32
CA PRO A 127 -7.15 4.70 3.66
C PRO A 127 -7.74 6.07 3.33
N ASP A 128 -7.43 7.05 4.18
CA ASP A 128 -7.74 8.46 3.91
C ASP A 128 -6.88 9.01 2.77
N LEU A 129 -5.70 8.40 2.57
CA LEU A 129 -4.79 8.71 1.47
C LEU A 129 -4.14 7.42 0.96
N HIS A 130 -4.35 7.13 -0.30
CA HIS A 130 -3.60 6.12 -1.04
C HIS A 130 -2.43 6.77 -1.75
N VAL A 131 -1.20 6.37 -1.41
CA VAL A 131 0.03 6.81 -2.07
C VAL A 131 0.54 5.70 -2.96
N GLY A 132 0.37 5.84 -4.25
CA GLY A 132 0.97 4.97 -5.26
C GLY A 132 2.40 5.40 -5.54
N VAL A 133 3.38 4.62 -5.10
CA VAL A 133 4.80 4.89 -5.37
C VAL A 133 5.22 4.15 -6.63
N VAL A 134 5.64 4.90 -7.64
CA VAL A 134 6.02 4.39 -8.96
C VAL A 134 7.38 4.94 -9.40
N THR A 135 8.02 4.24 -10.31
CA THR A 135 9.23 4.66 -11.03
C THR A 135 9.29 3.83 -12.31
N ALA A 136 10.05 4.26 -13.31
CA ALA A 136 10.24 3.47 -14.53
C ALA A 136 10.59 2.01 -14.20
N ALA A 137 9.95 1.08 -14.90
CA ALA A 137 10.01 -0.35 -14.58
C ALA A 137 11.45 -0.88 -14.59
N GLU A 138 12.28 -0.41 -15.54
CA GLU A 138 13.69 -0.78 -15.66
C GLU A 138 14.51 -0.32 -14.46
N ILE A 139 14.24 0.91 -13.97
CA ILE A 139 14.91 1.46 -12.78
C ILE A 139 14.54 0.64 -11.54
N SER A 140 13.26 0.36 -11.35
CA SER A 140 12.80 -0.41 -10.20
C SER A 140 13.26 -1.88 -10.26
N TRP A 141 13.36 -2.45 -11.45
CA TRP A 141 13.91 -3.78 -11.68
C TRP A 141 15.39 -3.85 -11.31
N ALA A 142 16.20 -2.91 -11.83
CA ALA A 142 17.63 -2.81 -11.49
C ALA A 142 17.84 -2.63 -9.98
N ARG A 143 17.10 -1.72 -9.35
CA ARG A 143 17.13 -1.50 -7.89
C ARG A 143 16.76 -2.77 -7.10
N ALA A 144 15.78 -3.54 -7.59
CA ALA A 144 15.37 -4.78 -6.94
C ALA A 144 16.41 -5.89 -7.08
N GLY A 145 17.09 -6.00 -8.23
CA GLY A 145 18.16 -6.95 -8.51
C GLY A 145 19.44 -6.67 -7.70
N ALA A 146 19.76 -5.39 -7.49
CA ALA A 146 20.95 -4.98 -6.73
C ALA A 146 20.86 -5.24 -5.21
N ARG A 147 19.70 -5.61 -4.68
CA ARG A 147 19.52 -5.88 -3.25
C ARG A 147 20.20 -7.21 -2.87
N ARG A 148 20.86 -7.25 -1.68
CA ARG A 148 21.48 -8.46 -1.10
C ARG A 148 20.57 -9.71 -1.11
N ARG A 149 19.26 -9.52 -1.10
CA ARG A 149 18.24 -10.61 -1.15
C ARG A 149 17.83 -10.98 -2.56
N GLY A 150 18.42 -10.35 -3.59
CA GLY A 150 18.01 -10.50 -4.96
C GLY A 150 16.52 -10.17 -5.17
N LEU A 151 16.01 -10.57 -6.31
CA LEU A 151 14.59 -10.50 -6.65
C LEU A 151 13.75 -11.56 -5.93
N SER A 152 14.01 -11.92 -4.67
CA SER A 152 13.24 -12.93 -3.95
C SER A 152 11.71 -12.67 -4.06
N SER A 153 11.18 -12.82 -5.27
CA SER A 153 9.78 -12.70 -5.62
C SER A 153 9.37 -14.02 -6.20
N THR A 154 8.49 -14.69 -5.53
CA THR A 154 7.82 -15.87 -6.07
C THR A 154 6.88 -15.51 -7.23
N VAL A 155 6.55 -14.20 -7.40
CA VAL A 155 5.51 -13.73 -8.32
C VAL A 155 6.07 -13.08 -9.58
N LEU A 156 7.27 -12.48 -9.54
CA LEU A 156 7.89 -11.78 -10.67
C LEU A 156 9.11 -12.55 -11.16
N ARG A 157 9.04 -13.12 -12.35
CA ARG A 157 10.08 -13.99 -12.92
C ARG A 157 11.01 -13.29 -13.91
N GLY A 158 10.59 -12.15 -14.46
CA GLY A 158 11.33 -11.40 -15.47
C GLY A 158 11.00 -9.92 -15.51
N LEU A 159 11.77 -9.16 -16.31
CA LEU A 159 11.54 -7.73 -16.52
C LEU A 159 10.18 -7.48 -17.18
N GLU A 160 9.80 -8.28 -18.16
CA GLU A 160 8.52 -8.15 -18.86
C GLU A 160 7.32 -8.23 -17.90
N GLU A 161 7.32 -9.24 -17.01
CA GLU A 161 6.29 -9.33 -15.97
C GLU A 161 6.31 -8.13 -15.02
N HIS A 162 7.49 -7.59 -14.74
CA HIS A 162 7.63 -6.42 -13.88
C HIS A 162 7.10 -5.14 -14.56
N VAL A 163 7.34 -4.98 -15.87
CA VAL A 163 6.75 -3.90 -16.69
C VAL A 163 5.23 -3.99 -16.64
N ALA A 164 4.67 -5.14 -16.98
CA ALA A 164 3.22 -5.37 -16.94
C ALA A 164 2.61 -5.12 -15.54
N CYS A 165 3.35 -5.45 -14.48
CA CYS A 165 2.96 -5.15 -13.10
C CYS A 165 2.91 -3.66 -12.80
N THR A 166 3.89 -2.92 -13.30
CA THR A 166 3.99 -1.48 -13.08
C THR A 166 2.88 -0.75 -13.83
N GLU A 167 2.65 -1.10 -15.09
CA GLU A 167 1.58 -0.54 -15.92
C GLU A 167 0.19 -0.82 -15.33
N ALA A 168 -0.08 -2.06 -14.93
CA ALA A 168 -1.35 -2.41 -14.29
C ALA A 168 -1.60 -1.63 -12.99
N PHE A 169 -0.55 -1.40 -12.21
CA PHE A 169 -0.65 -0.59 -10.99
C PHE A 169 -0.90 0.89 -11.31
N GLU A 170 -0.20 1.47 -12.28
CA GLU A 170 -0.39 2.87 -12.67
C GLU A 170 -1.80 3.10 -13.24
N LEU A 171 -2.30 2.17 -14.05
CA LEU A 171 -3.67 2.21 -14.58
C LEU A 171 -4.69 2.19 -13.45
N ALA A 172 -4.59 1.24 -12.53
CA ALA A 172 -5.49 1.15 -11.38
C ALA A 172 -5.41 2.41 -10.50
N ALA A 173 -4.22 2.96 -10.31
CA ALA A 173 -4.03 4.19 -9.56
C ALA A 173 -4.72 5.40 -10.21
N ALA A 174 -4.64 5.51 -11.54
CA ALA A 174 -5.33 6.56 -12.30
C ALA A 174 -6.85 6.40 -12.21
N ASP A 175 -7.37 5.20 -12.42
CA ASP A 175 -8.80 4.89 -12.38
C ASP A 175 -9.41 5.16 -10.99
N GLN A 176 -8.64 4.91 -9.93
CA GLN A 176 -9.08 5.10 -8.55
C GLN A 176 -8.72 6.47 -7.96
N GLY A 177 -8.04 7.34 -8.71
CA GLY A 177 -7.63 8.66 -8.26
C GLY A 177 -6.63 8.65 -7.09
N TRP A 178 -5.76 7.64 -7.00
CA TRP A 178 -4.73 7.60 -5.97
C TRP A 178 -3.67 8.66 -6.21
N PHE A 179 -3.06 9.17 -5.14
CA PHE A 179 -1.93 10.08 -5.26
C PHE A 179 -0.69 9.34 -5.76
N LEU A 180 -0.27 9.60 -6.99
CA LEU A 180 0.94 9.01 -7.57
C LEU A 180 2.19 9.80 -7.19
N CYS A 181 3.11 9.15 -6.49
CA CYS A 181 4.44 9.65 -6.18
C CYS A 181 5.47 8.98 -7.10
N ARG A 182 5.91 9.68 -8.16
CA ARG A 182 7.03 9.23 -9.00
C ARG A 182 8.34 9.40 -8.23
N ASN A 183 9.04 8.29 -7.96
CA ASN A 183 10.27 8.23 -7.17
C ASN A 183 11.49 8.03 -8.07
N GLU A 184 11.69 8.98 -8.99
CA GLU A 184 12.77 8.99 -9.98
C GLU A 184 13.87 10.02 -9.66
N GLY A 185 13.54 11.03 -8.87
CA GLY A 185 14.46 12.05 -8.37
C GLY A 185 15.09 11.67 -7.02
N THR A 186 15.34 12.67 -6.18
CA THR A 186 15.87 12.47 -4.84
C THR A 186 14.80 11.97 -3.87
N ILE A 187 15.22 11.36 -2.79
CA ILE A 187 14.31 10.89 -1.75
C ILE A 187 13.63 12.06 -1.02
N GLU A 188 14.34 13.18 -0.91
CA GLU A 188 13.86 14.42 -0.30
C GLU A 188 12.69 15.00 -1.10
N GLU A 189 12.80 15.05 -2.42
CA GLU A 189 11.73 15.53 -3.32
C GLU A 189 10.48 14.64 -3.24
N ALA A 190 10.67 13.32 -3.26
CA ALA A 190 9.57 12.38 -3.14
C ALA A 190 8.91 12.49 -1.75
N THR A 191 9.70 12.62 -0.69
CA THR A 191 9.24 12.79 0.68
C THR A 191 8.43 14.08 0.82
N GLY A 192 8.95 15.21 0.32
CA GLY A 192 8.27 16.50 0.37
C GLY A 192 6.90 16.47 -0.30
N ARG A 193 6.78 15.80 -1.46
CA ARG A 193 5.49 15.63 -2.16
C ARG A 193 4.49 14.84 -1.33
N VAL A 194 4.89 13.71 -0.75
CA VAL A 194 3.99 12.86 0.04
C VAL A 194 3.61 13.54 1.35
N VAL A 195 4.55 14.16 2.06
CA VAL A 195 4.27 14.91 3.29
C VAL A 195 3.33 16.08 3.00
N GLY A 196 3.54 16.80 1.90
CA GLY A 196 2.63 17.86 1.46
C GLY A 196 1.20 17.37 1.26
N GLU A 197 1.02 16.17 0.66
CA GLU A 197 -0.31 15.59 0.46
C GLU A 197 -0.92 15.11 1.79
N ILE A 198 -0.14 14.48 2.67
CA ILE A 198 -0.60 14.11 4.02
C ILE A 198 -1.11 15.34 4.76
N ASN A 199 -0.35 16.45 4.74
CA ASN A 199 -0.75 17.70 5.41
C ASN A 199 -2.03 18.30 4.81
N ARG A 200 -2.25 18.21 3.49
CA ARG A 200 -3.52 18.63 2.87
C ARG A 200 -4.70 17.83 3.40
N VAL A 201 -4.56 16.50 3.51
CA VAL A 201 -5.61 15.63 4.05
C VAL A 201 -5.87 15.94 5.52
N VAL A 202 -4.82 16.11 6.34
CA VAL A 202 -4.93 16.51 7.76
C VAL A 202 -5.72 17.80 7.90
N ASN A 203 -5.38 18.83 7.12
CA ASN A 203 -6.03 20.14 7.16
C ASN A 203 -7.51 20.05 6.75
N ARG A 204 -7.82 19.25 5.71
CA ARG A 204 -9.21 19.01 5.28
C ARG A 204 -10.03 18.36 6.39
N LEU A 205 -9.50 17.33 7.05
CA LEU A 205 -10.19 16.63 8.13
C LEU A 205 -10.36 17.50 9.39
N ARG A 206 -9.42 18.40 9.66
CA ARG A 206 -9.52 19.37 10.76
C ARG A 206 -10.50 20.51 10.45
N GLY A 207 -10.52 21.00 9.21
CA GLY A 207 -11.42 22.08 8.76
C GLY A 207 -12.89 21.69 8.79
N HIS A 208 -13.24 20.44 8.51
CA HIS A 208 -14.61 19.94 8.61
C HIS A 208 -15.10 19.74 10.06
N SER A 209 -14.20 19.80 11.04
CA SER A 209 -14.56 19.71 12.47
C SER A 209 -14.98 21.07 13.07
N ILE A 210 -14.90 22.16 12.32
CA ILE A 210 -15.33 23.49 12.74
C ILE A 210 -16.65 23.81 12.03
N GLY A 211 -17.70 23.06 12.35
CA GLY A 211 -19.07 23.44 12.03
C GLY A 211 -19.48 24.67 12.85
N PRO A 212 -20.42 25.52 12.36
CA PRO A 212 -20.76 26.77 13.04
C PRO A 212 -21.28 26.49 14.45
N ARG A 213 -20.58 27.02 15.45
CA ARG A 213 -21.17 27.16 16.79
C ARG A 213 -22.36 28.10 16.64
N ARG A 214 -23.55 27.58 16.74
CA ARG A 214 -24.79 28.33 16.97
C ARG A 214 -24.90 28.65 18.45
#